data_24a9837ba6ef9606ca85acab5fd30485
#
_entry.id   24a9837ba6ef9606ca85acab5fd30485
#
_cell.length_a   1.000
_cell.length_b   1.000
_cell.length_c   1.000
_cell.angle_alpha   90.00
_cell.angle_beta   90.00
_cell.angle_gamma   90.00
#
_symmetry.space_group_name_H-M   'P 1'
#
loop_
_entity.id
_entity.type
_entity.pdbx_description
1 polymer ?
#
loop_
_entity_poly.entity_id
_entity_poly.type
_entity_poly.pdbx_seq_one_letter_code
_entity_poly.pdbx_strand_id
1 'polypeptide(L)'
;MKKTVFLGALTLSGLAAVAASAGTLDDVKARGILNCGVTTGVPGFAAPNASGEWEGFDVDVCRAVAAGVLGDPTAVEFVPTTGKTRFTALASGEIDMLARNTTWTFSRDVDLKFEFIGVNYYDGQGFMVPKELGVSSALELDGATVCIQTGTTTELNLADYFRSNNISYEPVPIETGAEAVQQYNAGACDVYTTDASALAAQRANFPDPSAHVVLPEIVSKEPLGPLVRHGDNEWGDIVRWTLNALISAEELGVTSVNAAGLAADGSNNPEINRLLGTESNLGEQLGLDADWAKRAIEAVGNYGESFARNIGESTPIGLARGLNASYLDGGLIYSPPFR
;
A
#
# COMPACT_ATOMS: atom_id res chain seq x y z
N MET A 1 -38.25 -50.34 -57.79
CA MET A 1 -36.96 -50.28 -57.08
C MET A 1 -36.70 -48.81 -56.79
N LYS A 2 -36.97 -48.35 -55.54
CA LYS A 2 -36.69 -46.93 -55.07
C LYS A 2 -35.41 -46.99 -54.27
N LYS A 3 -34.37 -46.26 -54.72
CA LYS A 3 -33.11 -46.11 -53.99
C LYS A 3 -33.23 -44.91 -53.07
N THR A 4 -33.18 -45.17 -51.78
CA THR A 4 -33.13 -44.13 -50.74
C THR A 4 -31.66 -43.73 -50.51
N VAL A 5 -31.30 -42.45 -50.73
CA VAL A 5 -29.99 -41.92 -50.46
C VAL A 5 -30.05 -41.33 -49.05
N PHE A 6 -29.23 -41.85 -48.12
CA PHE A 6 -29.00 -41.25 -46.78
C PHE A 6 -27.93 -40.20 -46.91
N LEU A 7 -28.29 -38.91 -46.67
CA LEU A 7 -27.35 -37.83 -46.48
C LEU A 7 -26.96 -37.81 -45.01
N GLY A 8 -25.73 -38.17 -44.70
CA GLY A 8 -25.16 -38.03 -43.38
C GLY A 8 -24.74 -36.57 -43.13
N ALA A 9 -25.36 -35.90 -42.18
CA ALA A 9 -24.95 -34.59 -41.70
C ALA A 9 -23.75 -34.74 -40.73
N LEU A 10 -22.57 -34.33 -41.15
CA LEU A 10 -21.41 -34.13 -40.25
C LEU A 10 -21.63 -32.85 -39.44
N THR A 11 -21.93 -32.99 -38.15
CA THR A 11 -21.90 -31.88 -37.21
C THR A 11 -20.45 -31.59 -36.80
N LEU A 12 -19.86 -30.53 -37.32
CA LEU A 12 -18.63 -29.99 -36.79
C LEU A 12 -18.91 -29.35 -35.41
N SER A 13 -18.54 -30.05 -34.34
CA SER A 13 -18.47 -29.48 -32.99
C SER A 13 -17.24 -28.58 -32.91
N GLY A 14 -17.43 -27.28 -33.10
CA GLY A 14 -16.40 -26.30 -32.85
C GLY A 14 -16.08 -26.26 -31.34
N LEU A 15 -14.91 -26.74 -30.92
CA LEU A 15 -14.35 -26.43 -29.62
C LEU A 15 -14.04 -24.93 -29.64
N ALA A 16 -14.87 -24.14 -28.98
CA ALA A 16 -14.47 -22.77 -28.59
C ALA A 16 -13.34 -22.94 -27.59
N ALA A 17 -12.10 -22.71 -28.03
CA ALA A 17 -10.98 -22.49 -27.11
C ALA A 17 -11.32 -21.24 -26.32
N VAL A 18 -11.64 -21.41 -25.04
CA VAL A 18 -11.65 -20.28 -24.09
C VAL A 18 -10.20 -19.82 -24.06
N ALA A 19 -9.90 -18.65 -24.66
CA ALA A 19 -8.62 -18.01 -24.50
C ALA A 19 -8.48 -17.75 -22.99
N ALA A 20 -7.55 -18.44 -22.33
CA ALA A 20 -7.16 -18.09 -20.99
C ALA A 20 -6.69 -16.62 -21.07
N SER A 21 -7.35 -15.73 -20.36
CA SER A 21 -6.84 -14.36 -20.20
C SER A 21 -5.45 -14.50 -19.59
N ALA A 22 -4.43 -13.85 -20.20
CA ALA A 22 -3.13 -13.73 -19.58
C ALA A 22 -3.32 -13.12 -18.20
N GLY A 23 -2.63 -13.64 -17.17
CA GLY A 23 -2.65 -13.09 -15.81
C GLY A 23 -1.89 -11.78 -15.76
N THR A 24 -2.05 -11.04 -14.69
CA THR A 24 -1.31 -9.76 -14.48
C THR A 24 0.21 -10.01 -14.52
N LEU A 25 0.69 -11.16 -14.03
CA LEU A 25 2.11 -11.52 -14.09
C LEU A 25 2.63 -11.55 -15.54
N ASP A 26 1.89 -12.19 -16.44
CA ASP A 26 2.28 -12.28 -17.86
C ASP A 26 2.31 -10.89 -18.51
N ASP A 27 1.31 -10.07 -18.22
CA ASP A 27 1.20 -8.71 -18.76
C ASP A 27 2.38 -7.83 -18.26
N VAL A 28 2.72 -7.89 -16.98
CA VAL A 28 3.85 -7.17 -16.37
C VAL A 28 5.17 -7.63 -16.98
N LYS A 29 5.39 -8.96 -17.10
CA LYS A 29 6.60 -9.52 -17.73
C LYS A 29 6.72 -9.14 -19.20
N ALA A 30 5.62 -9.21 -19.95
CA ALA A 30 5.62 -8.87 -21.38
C ALA A 30 5.88 -7.38 -21.63
N ARG A 31 5.38 -6.52 -20.75
CA ARG A 31 5.58 -5.07 -20.78
C ARG A 31 6.96 -4.66 -20.26
N GLY A 32 7.53 -5.43 -19.33
CA GLY A 32 8.80 -5.13 -18.67
C GLY A 32 8.74 -3.99 -17.66
N ILE A 33 7.54 -3.56 -17.25
CA ILE A 33 7.28 -2.48 -16.29
C ILE A 33 6.09 -2.85 -15.43
N LEU A 34 6.19 -2.56 -14.13
CA LEU A 34 5.08 -2.63 -13.16
C LEU A 34 4.38 -1.27 -13.10
N ASN A 35 3.08 -1.22 -13.38
CA ASN A 35 2.27 -0.02 -13.15
C ASN A 35 1.75 -0.03 -11.72
N CYS A 36 2.31 0.83 -10.86
CA CYS A 36 1.93 0.90 -9.46
C CYS A 36 1.17 2.19 -9.14
N GLY A 37 -0.08 2.05 -8.69
CA GLY A 37 -0.88 3.17 -8.21
C GLY A 37 -0.38 3.67 -6.86
N VAL A 38 -0.13 4.98 -6.76
CA VAL A 38 0.36 5.64 -5.55
C VAL A 38 -0.49 6.85 -5.19
N THR A 39 -0.24 7.47 -4.03
CA THR A 39 -0.90 8.74 -3.67
C THR A 39 -0.37 9.89 -4.52
N THR A 40 -1.12 10.97 -4.57
CA THR A 40 -0.72 12.20 -5.28
C THR A 40 0.41 12.98 -4.59
N GLY A 41 0.84 12.55 -3.40
CA GLY A 41 1.94 13.13 -2.62
C GLY A 41 1.65 13.13 -1.12
N VAL A 42 2.16 12.09 -0.43
CA VAL A 42 2.27 12.06 1.04
C VAL A 42 3.73 11.77 1.36
N PRO A 43 4.48 12.78 1.87
CA PRO A 43 5.89 12.62 2.17
C PRO A 43 6.16 11.40 3.05
N GLY A 44 7.24 10.68 2.77
CA GLY A 44 7.61 9.45 3.47
C GLY A 44 6.80 8.20 3.10
N PHE A 45 5.59 8.34 2.54
CA PHE A 45 4.79 7.19 2.03
C PHE A 45 4.91 7.05 0.52
N ALA A 46 4.51 8.05 -0.24
CA ALA A 46 4.77 8.14 -1.67
C ALA A 46 4.71 9.61 -2.10
N ALA A 47 5.84 10.15 -2.47
CA ALA A 47 5.96 11.51 -3.01
C ALA A 47 7.20 11.61 -3.91
N PRO A 48 7.19 12.48 -4.92
CA PRO A 48 8.41 12.79 -5.66
C PRO A 48 9.36 13.62 -4.76
N ASN A 49 10.65 13.27 -4.79
CA ASN A 49 11.70 14.06 -4.15
C ASN A 49 12.05 15.30 -5.00
N ALA A 50 13.05 16.06 -4.57
CA ALA A 50 13.49 17.29 -5.27
C ALA A 50 13.99 17.05 -6.71
N SER A 51 14.40 15.82 -7.04
CA SER A 51 14.81 15.39 -8.38
C SER A 51 13.64 14.89 -9.24
N GLY A 52 12.44 14.82 -8.67
CA GLY A 52 11.24 14.27 -9.31
C GLY A 52 11.14 12.74 -9.23
N GLU A 53 12.04 12.07 -8.51
CA GLU A 53 12.01 10.63 -8.31
C GLU A 53 11.06 10.27 -7.16
N TRP A 54 10.23 9.25 -7.37
CA TRP A 54 9.33 8.76 -6.33
C TRP A 54 10.10 8.06 -5.21
N GLU A 55 9.77 8.40 -3.97
CA GLU A 55 10.32 7.78 -2.77
C GLU A 55 9.25 7.62 -1.69
N GLY A 56 9.47 6.69 -0.76
CA GLY A 56 8.61 6.47 0.38
C GLY A 56 8.29 5.00 0.64
N PHE A 57 7.61 4.76 1.75
CA PHE A 57 7.31 3.43 2.27
C PHE A 57 6.41 2.60 1.34
N ASP A 58 5.39 3.21 0.73
CA ASP A 58 4.54 2.56 -0.27
C ASP A 58 5.28 2.38 -1.61
N VAL A 59 6.17 3.32 -1.96
CA VAL A 59 7.04 3.22 -3.15
C VAL A 59 7.99 2.03 -3.04
N ASP A 60 8.54 1.77 -1.85
CA ASP A 60 9.41 0.62 -1.60
C ASP A 60 8.67 -0.70 -1.83
N VAL A 61 7.38 -0.80 -1.49
CA VAL A 61 6.57 -2.00 -1.79
C VAL A 61 6.48 -2.22 -3.30
N CYS A 62 6.22 -1.18 -4.09
CA CYS A 62 6.18 -1.28 -5.55
C CYS A 62 7.54 -1.72 -6.12
N ARG A 63 8.63 -1.13 -5.64
CA ARG A 63 9.99 -1.47 -6.07
C ARG A 63 10.39 -2.90 -5.68
N ALA A 64 9.95 -3.36 -4.50
CA ALA A 64 10.19 -4.74 -4.07
C ALA A 64 9.51 -5.75 -5.00
N VAL A 65 8.25 -5.48 -5.40
CA VAL A 65 7.53 -6.31 -6.36
C VAL A 65 8.23 -6.30 -7.73
N ALA A 66 8.62 -5.13 -8.23
CA ALA A 66 9.34 -5.02 -9.50
C ALA A 66 10.70 -5.76 -9.46
N ALA A 67 11.46 -5.62 -8.39
CA ALA A 67 12.72 -6.35 -8.19
C ALA A 67 12.51 -7.87 -8.18
N GLY A 68 11.47 -8.34 -7.49
CA GLY A 68 11.13 -9.76 -7.45
C GLY A 68 10.69 -10.32 -8.80
N VAL A 69 9.83 -9.61 -9.51
CA VAL A 69 9.18 -10.07 -10.76
C VAL A 69 10.06 -9.83 -11.99
N LEU A 70 10.69 -8.66 -12.09
CA LEU A 70 11.42 -8.20 -13.27
C LEU A 70 12.94 -8.19 -13.09
N GLY A 71 13.43 -8.39 -11.85
CA GLY A 71 14.85 -8.29 -11.52
C GLY A 71 15.38 -6.85 -11.46
N ASP A 72 14.52 -5.85 -11.62
CA ASP A 72 14.89 -4.43 -11.65
C ASP A 72 13.92 -3.60 -10.80
N PRO A 73 14.35 -3.05 -9.65
CA PRO A 73 13.51 -2.20 -8.79
C PRO A 73 13.13 -0.87 -9.42
N THR A 74 13.77 -0.48 -10.52
CA THR A 74 13.48 0.76 -11.23
C THR A 74 12.45 0.58 -12.36
N ALA A 75 12.11 -0.66 -12.70
CA ALA A 75 11.10 -1.00 -13.70
C ALA A 75 9.67 -0.80 -13.17
N VAL A 76 9.37 0.39 -12.68
CA VAL A 76 8.07 0.80 -12.13
C VAL A 76 7.62 2.10 -12.76
N GLU A 77 6.39 2.11 -13.27
CA GLU A 77 5.65 3.33 -13.58
C GLU A 77 4.75 3.67 -12.39
N PHE A 78 5.02 4.79 -11.73
CA PHE A 78 4.21 5.27 -10.63
C PHE A 78 3.05 6.11 -11.15
N VAL A 79 1.82 5.65 -10.91
CA VAL A 79 0.58 6.30 -11.37
C VAL A 79 -0.10 7.00 -10.19
N PRO A 80 -0.02 8.34 -10.08
CA PRO A 80 -0.67 9.07 -9.00
C PRO A 80 -2.20 8.96 -9.09
N THR A 81 -2.84 8.60 -7.98
CA THR A 81 -4.29 8.45 -7.89
C THR A 81 -4.88 9.23 -6.71
N THR A 82 -6.10 9.73 -6.87
CA THR A 82 -6.86 10.37 -5.79
C THR A 82 -7.67 9.34 -4.99
N GLY A 83 -8.33 9.76 -3.92
CA GLY A 83 -9.28 8.94 -3.17
C GLY A 83 -10.40 8.38 -4.06
N LYS A 84 -10.81 9.13 -5.09
CA LYS A 84 -11.87 8.76 -6.02
C LYS A 84 -11.41 7.88 -7.19
N THR A 85 -10.22 8.14 -7.72
CA THR A 85 -9.78 7.51 -8.99
C THR A 85 -9.05 6.17 -8.80
N ARG A 86 -8.43 5.93 -7.62
CA ARG A 86 -7.58 4.74 -7.35
C ARG A 86 -8.26 3.41 -7.66
N PHE A 87 -9.52 3.26 -7.28
CA PHE A 87 -10.25 2.00 -7.47
C PHE A 87 -10.64 1.78 -8.93
N THR A 88 -10.98 2.86 -9.66
CA THR A 88 -11.26 2.78 -11.10
C THR A 88 -10.00 2.43 -11.87
N ALA A 89 -8.86 3.05 -11.55
CA ALA A 89 -7.57 2.75 -12.16
C ALA A 89 -7.17 1.28 -11.95
N LEU A 90 -7.37 0.73 -10.73
CA LEU A 90 -7.07 -0.67 -10.45
C LEU A 90 -8.07 -1.61 -11.19
N ALA A 91 -9.36 -1.31 -11.15
CA ALA A 91 -10.39 -2.14 -11.79
C ALA A 91 -10.24 -2.19 -13.31
N SER A 92 -9.82 -1.10 -13.95
CA SER A 92 -9.63 -1.01 -15.40
C SER A 92 -8.33 -1.67 -15.90
N GLY A 93 -7.39 -2.00 -15.01
CA GLY A 93 -6.06 -2.49 -15.37
C GLY A 93 -5.09 -1.40 -15.82
N GLU A 94 -5.40 -0.12 -15.58
CA GLU A 94 -4.46 0.99 -15.75
C GLU A 94 -3.25 0.81 -14.82
N ILE A 95 -3.49 0.27 -13.63
CA ILE A 95 -2.48 -0.13 -12.66
C ILE A 95 -2.60 -1.63 -12.33
N ASP A 96 -1.46 -2.26 -12.07
CA ASP A 96 -1.37 -3.68 -11.73
C ASP A 96 -1.61 -3.94 -10.25
N MET A 97 -1.19 -3.00 -9.42
CA MET A 97 -1.38 -2.99 -7.98
C MET A 97 -1.56 -1.56 -7.47
N LEU A 98 -2.10 -1.42 -6.26
CA LEU A 98 -2.25 -0.15 -5.58
C LEU A 98 -1.51 -0.20 -4.23
N ALA A 99 -0.50 0.64 -4.03
CA ALA A 99 0.18 0.89 -2.76
C ALA A 99 0.05 2.38 -2.43
N ARG A 100 -0.97 2.73 -1.62
CA ARG A 100 -1.44 4.11 -1.51
C ARG A 100 -2.22 4.36 -0.21
N ASN A 101 -1.68 4.07 0.96
CA ASN A 101 -2.39 4.33 2.23
C ASN A 101 -3.88 3.92 2.14
N THR A 102 -4.16 2.72 1.67
CA THR A 102 -5.53 2.29 1.41
C THR A 102 -6.01 1.38 2.52
N THR A 103 -7.01 1.85 3.27
CA THR A 103 -7.61 1.10 4.36
C THR A 103 -8.35 -0.12 3.88
N TRP A 104 -8.05 -1.26 4.42
CA TRP A 104 -8.81 -2.50 4.21
C TRP A 104 -10.16 -2.39 4.91
N THR A 105 -11.23 -2.34 4.13
CA THR A 105 -12.61 -2.31 4.63
C THR A 105 -13.44 -3.40 3.97
N PHE A 106 -14.51 -3.83 4.65
CA PHE A 106 -15.44 -4.81 4.12
C PHE A 106 -15.98 -4.43 2.71
N SER A 107 -16.37 -3.16 2.52
CA SER A 107 -16.92 -2.73 1.24
C SER A 107 -15.88 -2.74 0.12
N ARG A 108 -14.65 -2.31 0.41
CA ARG A 108 -13.58 -2.31 -0.60
C ARG A 108 -13.19 -3.72 -1.02
N ASP A 109 -13.16 -4.65 -0.08
CA ASP A 109 -12.86 -6.05 -0.32
C ASP A 109 -14.06 -6.75 -1.01
N VAL A 110 -15.22 -6.78 -0.36
CA VAL A 110 -16.35 -7.62 -0.76
C VAL A 110 -17.19 -6.98 -1.87
N ASP A 111 -17.51 -5.67 -1.78
CA ASP A 111 -18.40 -5.01 -2.74
C ASP A 111 -17.63 -4.54 -3.98
N LEU A 112 -16.47 -3.90 -3.79
CA LEU A 112 -15.65 -3.38 -4.88
C LEU A 112 -14.74 -4.44 -5.52
N LYS A 113 -14.63 -5.63 -4.93
CA LYS A 113 -13.86 -6.76 -5.45
C LYS A 113 -12.37 -6.49 -5.59
N PHE A 114 -11.78 -5.95 -4.53
CA PHE A 114 -10.34 -5.79 -4.42
C PHE A 114 -9.76 -6.68 -3.32
N GLU A 115 -8.71 -7.40 -3.65
CA GLU A 115 -7.99 -8.26 -2.71
C GLU A 115 -6.90 -7.47 -2.00
N PHE A 116 -7.06 -7.26 -0.70
CA PHE A 116 -6.00 -6.74 0.16
C PHE A 116 -5.01 -7.85 0.47
N ILE A 117 -3.75 -7.63 0.10
CA ILE A 117 -2.73 -8.67 0.19
C ILE A 117 -2.07 -8.76 1.59
N GLY A 118 -2.38 -7.84 2.47
CA GLY A 118 -1.87 -7.75 3.82
C GLY A 118 -1.95 -6.32 4.35
N VAL A 119 -1.60 -6.14 5.61
CA VAL A 119 -1.48 -4.81 6.23
C VAL A 119 -0.01 -4.45 6.28
N ASN A 120 0.38 -3.35 5.62
CA ASN A 120 1.73 -2.81 5.71
C ASN A 120 1.87 -1.67 6.73
N TYR A 121 0.74 -1.07 7.18
CA TYR A 121 0.75 -0.05 8.21
C TYR A 121 -0.58 -0.03 8.99
N TYR A 122 -0.52 -0.16 10.31
CA TYR A 122 -1.66 0.02 11.21
C TYR A 122 -1.74 1.47 11.63
N ASP A 123 -2.80 2.15 11.21
CA ASP A 123 -3.04 3.57 11.44
C ASP A 123 -4.42 3.83 12.07
N GLY A 124 -4.75 5.08 12.22
CA GLY A 124 -6.04 5.59 12.62
C GLY A 124 -6.21 7.04 12.20
N GLN A 125 -7.44 7.48 12.04
CA GLN A 125 -7.74 8.87 11.69
C GLN A 125 -7.54 9.79 12.89
N GLY A 126 -6.86 10.92 12.65
CA GLY A 126 -6.63 12.00 13.61
C GLY A 126 -7.11 13.34 13.10
N PHE A 127 -6.84 14.38 13.90
CA PHE A 127 -7.18 15.76 13.61
C PHE A 127 -5.96 16.64 13.83
N MET A 128 -5.65 17.53 12.91
CA MET A 128 -4.62 18.54 13.04
C MET A 128 -5.25 19.93 13.03
N VAL A 129 -4.81 20.76 13.96
CA VAL A 129 -5.30 22.14 14.13
C VAL A 129 -4.13 23.10 14.33
N PRO A 130 -4.27 24.40 13.99
CA PRO A 130 -3.34 25.43 14.42
C PRO A 130 -3.37 25.55 15.95
N LYS A 131 -2.22 25.70 16.59
CA LYS A 131 -2.15 25.92 18.05
C LYS A 131 -2.92 27.14 18.53
N GLU A 132 -3.01 28.17 17.68
CA GLU A 132 -3.76 29.39 17.98
C GLU A 132 -5.27 29.16 18.14
N LEU A 133 -5.81 28.05 17.60
CA LEU A 133 -7.20 27.67 17.84
C LEU A 133 -7.48 27.36 19.31
N GLY A 134 -6.46 26.99 20.08
CA GLY A 134 -6.52 26.85 21.54
C GLY A 134 -7.28 25.62 22.04
N VAL A 135 -7.59 24.66 21.16
CA VAL A 135 -8.28 23.39 21.50
C VAL A 135 -7.27 22.29 21.81
N SER A 136 -7.64 21.37 22.66
CA SER A 136 -6.83 20.24 23.11
C SER A 136 -7.46 18.87 22.84
N SER A 137 -8.71 18.86 22.37
CA SER A 137 -9.49 17.66 22.09
C SER A 137 -10.36 17.86 20.85
N ALA A 138 -10.57 16.80 20.08
CA ALA A 138 -11.50 16.79 18.95
C ALA A 138 -12.95 17.03 19.39
N LEU A 139 -13.29 16.83 20.66
CA LEU A 139 -14.59 17.16 21.22
C LEU A 139 -14.87 18.65 21.36
N GLU A 140 -13.85 19.49 21.20
CA GLU A 140 -13.95 20.95 21.26
C GLU A 140 -14.15 21.58 19.86
N LEU A 141 -14.28 20.78 18.81
CA LEU A 141 -14.36 21.21 17.40
C LEU A 141 -15.79 21.51 16.93
N ASP A 142 -16.72 21.82 17.82
CA ASP A 142 -18.11 22.13 17.43
C ASP A 142 -18.19 23.39 16.55
N GLY A 143 -18.80 23.27 15.39
CA GLY A 143 -18.92 24.32 14.39
C GLY A 143 -17.68 24.58 13.54
N ALA A 144 -16.61 23.81 13.70
CA ALA A 144 -15.37 24.00 12.96
C ALA A 144 -15.52 23.68 11.46
N THR A 145 -14.78 24.38 10.62
CA THR A 145 -14.59 24.03 9.21
C THR A 145 -13.51 22.95 9.09
N VAL A 146 -13.80 21.85 8.38
CA VAL A 146 -12.93 20.67 8.31
C VAL A 146 -12.54 20.36 6.87
N CYS A 147 -11.26 20.50 6.55
CA CYS A 147 -10.70 20.00 5.29
C CYS A 147 -10.72 18.47 5.29
N ILE A 148 -11.44 17.88 4.33
CA ILE A 148 -11.65 16.44 4.22
C ILE A 148 -11.49 15.95 2.79
N GLN A 149 -10.66 14.92 2.60
CA GLN A 149 -10.47 14.35 1.27
C GLN A 149 -11.62 13.41 0.90
N THR A 150 -12.28 13.70 -0.21
CA THR A 150 -13.44 12.95 -0.70
C THR A 150 -13.05 11.55 -1.21
N GLY A 151 -13.99 10.59 -1.08
CA GLY A 151 -13.78 9.19 -1.51
C GLY A 151 -12.87 8.39 -0.58
N THR A 152 -12.75 8.81 0.67
CA THR A 152 -11.93 8.18 1.70
C THR A 152 -12.78 7.61 2.85
N THR A 153 -12.19 6.71 3.64
CA THR A 153 -12.77 6.29 4.94
C THR A 153 -12.88 7.47 5.89
N THR A 154 -11.95 8.41 5.79
CA THR A 154 -11.86 9.60 6.64
C THR A 154 -13.13 10.45 6.58
N GLU A 155 -13.73 10.61 5.38
CA GLU A 155 -14.99 11.33 5.18
C GLU A 155 -16.14 10.66 5.95
N LEU A 156 -16.22 9.32 5.90
CA LEU A 156 -17.26 8.56 6.59
C LEU A 156 -17.06 8.55 8.11
N ASN A 157 -15.84 8.33 8.56
CA ASN A 157 -15.50 8.30 9.98
C ASN A 157 -15.71 9.66 10.65
N LEU A 158 -15.37 10.76 9.95
CA LEU A 158 -15.62 12.12 10.45
C LEU A 158 -17.11 12.32 10.75
N ALA A 159 -17.97 11.98 9.77
CA ALA A 159 -19.41 12.11 9.93
C ALA A 159 -19.96 11.27 11.09
N ASP A 160 -19.47 10.04 11.23
CA ASP A 160 -19.89 9.14 12.30
C ASP A 160 -19.40 9.60 13.67
N TYR A 161 -18.15 10.00 13.80
CA TYR A 161 -17.58 10.49 15.07
C TYR A 161 -18.29 11.74 15.58
N PHE A 162 -18.46 12.74 14.71
CA PHE A 162 -19.10 14.02 15.08
C PHE A 162 -20.57 13.81 15.44
N ARG A 163 -21.31 13.03 14.64
CA ARG A 163 -22.70 12.67 14.96
C ARG A 163 -22.82 11.95 16.31
N SER A 164 -21.93 11.00 16.59
CA SER A 164 -21.95 10.22 17.84
C SER A 164 -21.69 11.07 19.08
N ASN A 165 -20.95 12.18 18.92
CA ASN A 165 -20.60 13.08 20.00
C ASN A 165 -21.46 14.36 20.01
N ASN A 166 -22.49 14.44 19.14
CA ASN A 166 -23.35 15.62 18.95
C ASN A 166 -22.57 16.90 18.63
N ILE A 167 -21.52 16.77 17.83
CA ILE A 167 -20.67 17.87 17.33
C ILE A 167 -21.11 18.20 15.90
N SER A 168 -21.29 19.48 15.62
CA SER A 168 -21.53 19.99 14.26
C SER A 168 -20.21 20.36 13.58
N TYR A 169 -20.16 20.36 12.25
CA TYR A 169 -19.02 20.82 11.47
C TYR A 169 -19.42 21.25 10.08
N GLU A 170 -18.60 22.04 9.42
CA GLU A 170 -18.74 22.42 8.03
C GLU A 170 -17.67 21.73 7.19
N PRO A 171 -18.03 20.77 6.33
CA PRO A 171 -17.03 20.07 5.52
C PRO A 171 -16.52 20.96 4.39
N VAL A 172 -15.21 21.01 4.21
CA VAL A 172 -14.53 21.58 3.03
C VAL A 172 -13.97 20.40 2.22
N PRO A 173 -14.72 19.96 1.18
CA PRO A 173 -14.35 18.79 0.41
C PRO A 173 -13.16 19.08 -0.50
N ILE A 174 -12.14 18.22 -0.43
CA ILE A 174 -10.87 18.33 -1.12
C ILE A 174 -10.65 17.06 -1.96
N GLU A 175 -9.95 17.15 -3.07
CA GLU A 175 -9.66 15.99 -3.90
C GLU A 175 -8.26 15.40 -3.62
N THR A 176 -7.26 16.23 -3.41
CA THR A 176 -5.86 15.79 -3.19
C THR A 176 -5.32 16.20 -1.83
N GLY A 177 -4.34 15.45 -1.31
CA GLY A 177 -3.66 15.82 -0.06
C GLY A 177 -2.92 17.16 -0.16
N ALA A 178 -2.33 17.48 -1.32
CA ALA A 178 -1.67 18.75 -1.56
C ALA A 178 -2.64 19.94 -1.49
N GLU A 179 -3.83 19.77 -2.06
CA GLU A 179 -4.90 20.78 -1.97
C GLU A 179 -5.38 20.94 -0.51
N ALA A 180 -5.53 19.83 0.24
CA ALA A 180 -5.89 19.89 1.66
C ALA A 180 -4.87 20.71 2.48
N VAL A 181 -3.59 20.46 2.28
CA VAL A 181 -2.50 21.21 2.90
C VAL A 181 -2.56 22.70 2.53
N GLN A 182 -2.78 22.99 1.25
CA GLN A 182 -2.88 24.37 0.76
C GLN A 182 -4.07 25.11 1.40
N GLN A 183 -5.27 24.52 1.41
CA GLN A 183 -6.47 25.11 1.97
C GLN A 183 -6.36 25.29 3.48
N TYR A 184 -5.84 24.30 4.19
CA TYR A 184 -5.60 24.38 5.63
C TYR A 184 -4.60 25.48 5.99
N ASN A 185 -3.45 25.54 5.32
CA ASN A 185 -2.44 26.58 5.57
C ASN A 185 -2.92 27.98 5.17
N ALA A 186 -3.86 28.10 4.26
CA ALA A 186 -4.52 29.36 3.89
C ALA A 186 -5.62 29.80 4.89
N GLY A 187 -5.93 28.99 5.91
CA GLY A 187 -6.98 29.25 6.89
C GLY A 187 -8.40 29.07 6.33
N ALA A 188 -8.57 28.34 5.21
CA ALA A 188 -9.88 27.98 4.69
C ALA A 188 -10.56 26.88 5.50
N CYS A 189 -9.80 26.13 6.31
CA CYS A 189 -10.29 25.13 7.25
C CYS A 189 -9.61 25.36 8.60
N ASP A 190 -10.37 25.25 9.68
CA ASP A 190 -9.88 25.24 11.05
C ASP A 190 -9.16 23.94 11.37
N VAL A 191 -9.58 22.86 10.73
CA VAL A 191 -9.13 21.47 10.99
C VAL A 191 -8.76 20.79 9.69
N TYR A 192 -7.64 20.05 9.71
CA TYR A 192 -7.33 19.05 8.69
C TYR A 192 -7.40 17.64 9.30
N THR A 193 -8.19 16.75 8.70
CA THR A 193 -8.33 15.37 9.16
C THR A 193 -7.97 14.36 8.07
N THR A 194 -7.18 13.39 8.43
CA THR A 194 -6.77 12.22 7.64
C THR A 194 -6.11 11.20 8.58
N ASP A 195 -5.46 10.18 8.03
CA ASP A 195 -4.63 9.24 8.80
C ASP A 195 -3.60 9.97 9.64
N ALA A 196 -3.41 9.57 10.89
CA ALA A 196 -2.51 10.25 11.83
C ALA A 196 -1.05 10.27 11.33
N SER A 197 -0.62 9.19 10.67
CA SER A 197 0.70 9.13 10.03
C SER A 197 0.84 10.17 8.91
N ALA A 198 -0.20 10.33 8.08
CA ALA A 198 -0.22 11.33 7.03
C ALA A 198 -0.25 12.75 7.59
N LEU A 199 -0.98 13.01 8.70
CA LEU A 199 -0.93 14.30 9.40
C LEU A 199 0.48 14.62 9.91
N ALA A 200 1.17 13.64 10.50
CA ALA A 200 2.56 13.82 10.95
C ALA A 200 3.48 14.12 9.76
N ALA A 201 3.33 13.37 8.66
CA ALA A 201 4.12 13.55 7.44
C ALA A 201 3.91 14.94 6.82
N GLN A 202 2.67 15.39 6.70
CA GLN A 202 2.37 16.72 6.16
C GLN A 202 2.88 17.84 7.08
N ARG A 203 2.64 17.71 8.39
CA ARG A 203 3.11 18.68 9.38
C ARG A 203 4.63 18.87 9.33
N ALA A 204 5.39 17.78 9.19
CA ALA A 204 6.85 17.84 9.11
C ALA A 204 7.37 18.71 7.95
N ASN A 205 6.55 18.91 6.92
CA ASN A 205 6.87 19.69 5.73
C ASN A 205 6.28 21.11 5.73
N PHE A 206 5.62 21.52 6.82
CA PHE A 206 5.13 22.90 6.95
C PHE A 206 6.27 23.87 7.21
N PRO A 207 6.13 25.16 6.83
CA PRO A 207 7.11 26.19 7.14
C PRO A 207 7.40 26.33 8.64
N ASP A 208 6.38 26.18 9.49
CA ASP A 208 6.47 26.08 10.94
C ASP A 208 5.67 24.89 11.47
N PRO A 209 6.27 23.69 11.54
CA PRO A 209 5.60 22.51 12.10
C PRO A 209 5.15 22.69 13.54
N SER A 210 5.83 23.57 14.28
CA SER A 210 5.56 23.81 15.69
C SER A 210 4.31 24.65 15.95
N ALA A 211 3.81 25.35 14.93
CA ALA A 211 2.55 26.10 15.00
C ALA A 211 1.29 25.21 14.93
N HIS A 212 1.45 23.93 14.65
CA HIS A 212 0.35 22.98 14.47
C HIS A 212 0.43 21.83 15.48
N VAL A 213 -0.71 21.32 15.87
CA VAL A 213 -0.82 20.17 16.77
C VAL A 213 -1.74 19.10 16.17
N VAL A 214 -1.33 17.84 16.26
CA VAL A 214 -2.22 16.70 16.04
C VAL A 214 -2.86 16.40 17.37
N LEU A 215 -4.20 16.41 17.42
CA LEU A 215 -4.98 16.13 18.62
C LEU A 215 -4.83 14.66 19.05
N PRO A 216 -5.04 14.33 20.33
CA PRO A 216 -4.73 13.00 20.85
C PRO A 216 -5.73 11.92 20.42
N GLU A 217 -6.90 12.29 19.95
CA GLU A 217 -7.93 11.33 19.57
C GLU A 217 -7.60 10.62 18.26
N ILE A 218 -7.69 9.29 18.30
CA ILE A 218 -7.71 8.42 17.15
C ILE A 218 -9.12 7.86 17.01
N VAL A 219 -9.81 8.23 15.97
CA VAL A 219 -11.27 8.01 15.87
C VAL A 219 -11.68 6.82 14.99
N SER A 220 -10.70 6.15 14.39
CA SER A 220 -10.95 4.96 13.57
C SER A 220 -9.81 3.94 13.65
N LYS A 221 -10.05 2.78 13.04
CA LYS A 221 -9.02 1.79 12.71
C LYS A 221 -8.76 1.85 11.22
N GLU A 222 -7.52 2.12 10.85
CA GLU A 222 -7.10 2.22 9.46
C GLU A 222 -5.98 1.17 9.21
N PRO A 223 -6.33 -0.11 8.99
CA PRO A 223 -5.35 -1.11 8.54
C PRO A 223 -5.05 -0.84 7.06
N LEU A 224 -3.93 -0.17 6.80
CA LEU A 224 -3.51 0.21 5.46
C LEU A 224 -2.76 -0.95 4.80
N GLY A 225 -3.01 -1.18 3.52
CA GLY A 225 -2.30 -2.23 2.80
C GLY A 225 -2.37 -2.10 1.29
N PRO A 226 -1.40 -2.72 0.59
CA PRO A 226 -1.46 -2.89 -0.84
C PRO A 226 -2.61 -3.81 -1.24
N LEU A 227 -3.14 -3.59 -2.44
CA LEU A 227 -4.25 -4.38 -2.96
C LEU A 227 -4.13 -4.57 -4.48
N VAL A 228 -4.79 -5.64 -4.94
CA VAL A 228 -4.88 -6.04 -6.34
C VAL A 228 -6.34 -6.30 -6.73
N ARG A 229 -6.60 -6.60 -7.99
CA ARG A 229 -7.93 -7.04 -8.44
C ARG A 229 -8.27 -8.42 -7.91
N HIS A 230 -9.53 -8.68 -7.57
CA HIS A 230 -10.01 -10.04 -7.31
C HIS A 230 -9.87 -10.92 -8.55
N GLY A 231 -9.65 -12.21 -8.31
CA GLY A 231 -9.71 -13.26 -9.34
C GLY A 231 -8.37 -13.55 -10.01
N ASP A 232 -7.33 -12.79 -9.73
CA ASP A 232 -5.95 -13.06 -10.13
C ASP A 232 -5.14 -13.48 -8.89
N ASN A 233 -5.35 -14.72 -8.46
CA ASN A 233 -4.75 -15.22 -7.22
C ASN A 233 -3.22 -15.34 -7.33
N GLU A 234 -2.70 -15.68 -8.52
CA GLU A 234 -1.25 -15.75 -8.76
C GLU A 234 -0.59 -14.39 -8.51
N TRP A 235 -1.16 -13.34 -9.09
CA TRP A 235 -0.67 -11.98 -8.87
C TRP A 235 -0.83 -11.53 -7.42
N GLY A 236 -1.98 -11.82 -6.82
CA GLY A 236 -2.24 -11.56 -5.40
C GLY A 236 -1.22 -12.23 -4.49
N ASP A 237 -0.87 -13.49 -4.76
CA ASP A 237 0.13 -14.23 -4.00
C ASP A 237 1.53 -13.65 -4.18
N ILE A 238 1.92 -13.24 -5.39
CA ILE A 238 3.21 -12.58 -5.63
C ILE A 238 3.35 -11.31 -4.80
N VAL A 239 2.35 -10.42 -4.84
CA VAL A 239 2.40 -9.16 -4.10
C VAL A 239 2.36 -9.40 -2.58
N ARG A 240 1.55 -10.35 -2.12
CA ARG A 240 1.44 -10.78 -0.72
C ARG A 240 2.76 -11.32 -0.19
N TRP A 241 3.34 -12.29 -0.91
CA TRP A 241 4.58 -12.92 -0.46
C TRP A 241 5.78 -12.00 -0.60
N THR A 242 5.73 -11.00 -1.49
CA THR A 242 6.75 -9.94 -1.52
C THR A 242 6.72 -9.10 -0.25
N LEU A 243 5.55 -8.64 0.20
CA LEU A 243 5.42 -7.95 1.49
C LEU A 243 5.87 -8.84 2.65
N ASN A 244 5.42 -10.10 2.67
CA ASN A 244 5.81 -11.06 3.71
C ASN A 244 7.32 -11.34 3.69
N ALA A 245 7.98 -11.31 2.53
CA ALA A 245 9.43 -11.47 2.44
C ALA A 245 10.17 -10.33 3.15
N LEU A 246 9.72 -9.09 2.98
CA LEU A 246 10.31 -7.95 3.68
C LEU A 246 10.10 -8.04 5.20
N ILE A 247 8.91 -8.47 5.64
CA ILE A 247 8.58 -8.65 7.06
C ILE A 247 9.41 -9.80 7.65
N SER A 248 9.43 -10.96 6.99
CA SER A 248 10.22 -12.12 7.44
C SER A 248 11.71 -11.83 7.49
N ALA A 249 12.21 -11.02 6.56
CA ALA A 249 13.61 -10.57 6.57
C ALA A 249 13.94 -9.77 7.84
N GLU A 250 13.04 -8.87 8.29
CA GLU A 250 13.22 -8.18 9.58
C GLU A 250 13.23 -9.17 10.74
N GLU A 251 12.26 -10.08 10.79
CA GLU A 251 12.14 -11.09 11.85
C GLU A 251 13.40 -11.99 11.97
N LEU A 252 14.04 -12.27 10.83
CA LEU A 252 15.21 -13.14 10.74
C LEU A 252 16.55 -12.37 10.78
N GLY A 253 16.52 -11.04 10.87
CA GLY A 253 17.72 -10.20 10.85
C GLY A 253 18.42 -10.17 9.49
N VAL A 254 17.70 -10.48 8.40
CA VAL A 254 18.17 -10.32 7.02
C VAL A 254 17.95 -8.86 6.60
N THR A 255 18.99 -8.24 6.06
CA THR A 255 19.01 -6.83 5.67
C THR A 255 19.44 -6.65 4.21
N SER A 256 19.23 -5.46 3.66
CA SER A 256 19.76 -5.11 2.34
C SER A 256 21.27 -5.32 2.21
N VAL A 257 22.02 -5.18 3.31
CA VAL A 257 23.49 -5.30 3.33
C VAL A 257 23.95 -6.74 3.44
N ASN A 258 23.27 -7.60 4.20
CA ASN A 258 23.75 -8.95 4.49
C ASN A 258 23.11 -10.05 3.62
N ALA A 259 22.01 -9.77 2.90
CA ALA A 259 21.26 -10.76 2.12
C ALA A 259 22.13 -11.50 1.09
N ALA A 260 22.97 -10.76 0.34
CA ALA A 260 23.88 -11.35 -0.65
C ALA A 260 24.88 -12.32 -0.01
N GLY A 261 25.50 -11.92 1.11
CA GLY A 261 26.47 -12.76 1.84
C GLY A 261 25.82 -14.03 2.41
N LEU A 262 24.64 -13.89 3.04
CA LEU A 262 23.88 -15.02 3.58
C LEU A 262 23.45 -16.01 2.48
N ALA A 263 23.11 -15.51 1.30
CA ALA A 263 22.77 -16.37 0.16
C ALA A 263 24.00 -17.08 -0.42
N ALA A 264 25.16 -16.40 -0.49
CA ALA A 264 26.39 -16.97 -1.07
C ALA A 264 27.06 -17.99 -0.14
N ASP A 265 27.15 -17.69 1.16
CA ASP A 265 27.85 -18.50 2.15
C ASP A 265 26.95 -19.60 2.75
N GLY A 266 25.63 -19.45 2.59
CA GLY A 266 24.60 -20.25 3.25
C GLY A 266 24.40 -19.84 4.72
N SER A 267 23.20 -20.03 5.23
CA SER A 267 22.86 -19.80 6.63
C SER A 267 22.65 -21.12 7.37
N ASN A 268 23.02 -21.18 8.65
CA ASN A 268 22.65 -22.30 9.52
C ASN A 268 21.15 -22.29 9.88
N ASN A 269 20.42 -21.21 9.56
CA ASN A 269 18.98 -21.13 9.69
C ASN A 269 18.30 -21.52 8.36
N PRO A 270 17.62 -22.67 8.28
CA PRO A 270 16.95 -23.11 7.05
C PRO A 270 15.87 -22.14 6.57
N GLU A 271 15.29 -21.33 7.45
CA GLU A 271 14.26 -20.35 7.08
C GLU A 271 14.86 -19.19 6.28
N ILE A 272 16.06 -18.73 6.66
CA ILE A 272 16.83 -17.75 5.88
C ILE A 272 17.17 -18.33 4.50
N ASN A 273 17.61 -19.59 4.43
CA ASN A 273 17.94 -20.23 3.16
C ASN A 273 16.72 -20.34 2.23
N ARG A 274 15.55 -20.67 2.78
CA ARG A 274 14.29 -20.67 2.00
C ARG A 274 13.90 -19.29 1.55
N LEU A 275 13.96 -18.29 2.44
CA LEU A 275 13.65 -16.89 2.12
C LEU A 275 14.54 -16.37 0.98
N LEU A 276 15.84 -16.68 1.02
CA LEU A 276 16.82 -16.22 0.03
C LEU A 276 16.89 -17.10 -1.23
N GLY A 277 16.09 -18.17 -1.30
CA GLY A 277 15.99 -19.05 -2.47
C GLY A 277 17.17 -20.02 -2.65
N THR A 278 17.97 -20.25 -1.62
CA THR A 278 19.13 -21.17 -1.68
C THR A 278 18.79 -22.62 -1.26
N GLU A 279 17.62 -22.83 -0.64
CA GLU A 279 17.16 -24.15 -0.16
C GLU A 279 15.68 -24.35 -0.44
N SER A 280 15.20 -24.18 -1.59
CA SER A 280 13.85 -24.56 -2.04
C SER A 280 13.53 -23.92 -3.39
N ASN A 281 12.40 -24.26 -3.98
CA ASN A 281 11.90 -23.69 -5.23
C ASN A 281 10.65 -22.82 -5.01
N LEU A 282 10.56 -22.08 -3.91
CA LEU A 282 9.36 -21.26 -3.59
C LEU A 282 9.10 -20.21 -4.68
N GLY A 283 10.16 -19.64 -5.27
CA GLY A 283 10.02 -18.71 -6.40
C GLY A 283 9.33 -19.36 -7.59
N GLU A 284 9.73 -20.57 -7.98
CA GLU A 284 9.13 -21.29 -9.10
C GLU A 284 7.62 -21.55 -8.90
N GLN A 285 7.19 -21.76 -7.64
CA GLN A 285 5.77 -21.95 -7.32
C GLN A 285 4.96 -20.66 -7.53
N LEU A 286 5.61 -19.50 -7.51
CA LEU A 286 5.05 -18.20 -7.84
C LEU A 286 5.28 -17.80 -9.31
N GLY A 287 5.85 -18.69 -10.15
CA GLY A 287 6.26 -18.34 -11.50
C GLY A 287 7.43 -17.35 -11.59
N LEU A 288 8.23 -17.26 -10.53
CA LEU A 288 9.37 -16.36 -10.39
C LEU A 288 10.69 -17.12 -10.28
N ASP A 289 11.82 -16.41 -10.38
CA ASP A 289 13.14 -16.98 -10.10
C ASP A 289 13.30 -17.34 -8.63
N ALA A 290 14.20 -18.27 -8.32
CA ALA A 290 14.40 -18.74 -6.94
C ALA A 290 14.81 -17.61 -5.97
N ASP A 291 15.58 -16.63 -6.45
CA ASP A 291 16.12 -15.52 -5.66
C ASP A 291 15.24 -14.24 -5.64
N TRP A 292 13.98 -14.33 -6.06
CA TRP A 292 13.05 -13.20 -6.15
C TRP A 292 12.95 -12.38 -4.85
N ALA A 293 12.82 -13.06 -3.71
CA ALA A 293 12.71 -12.40 -2.40
C ALA A 293 14.03 -11.74 -1.98
N LYS A 294 15.17 -12.39 -2.28
CA LYS A 294 16.50 -11.81 -2.08
C LYS A 294 16.63 -10.49 -2.86
N ARG A 295 16.25 -10.50 -4.16
CA ARG A 295 16.27 -9.27 -4.99
C ARG A 295 15.41 -8.15 -4.41
N ALA A 296 14.23 -8.48 -3.91
CA ALA A 296 13.36 -7.51 -3.25
C ALA A 296 14.02 -6.91 -1.99
N ILE A 297 14.61 -7.75 -1.14
CA ILE A 297 15.29 -7.31 0.10
C ILE A 297 16.53 -6.47 -0.22
N GLU A 298 17.35 -6.87 -1.20
CA GLU A 298 18.52 -6.10 -1.62
C GLU A 298 18.13 -4.73 -2.17
N ALA A 299 16.99 -4.63 -2.87
CA ALA A 299 16.54 -3.40 -3.51
C ALA A 299 16.04 -2.35 -2.51
N VAL A 300 15.23 -2.76 -1.52
CA VAL A 300 14.54 -1.82 -0.64
C VAL A 300 14.82 -2.03 0.84
N GLY A 301 15.57 -3.06 1.20
CA GLY A 301 15.76 -3.48 2.58
C GLY A 301 14.60 -4.33 3.11
N ASN A 302 14.71 -4.76 4.37
CA ASN A 302 13.60 -5.39 5.06
C ASN A 302 12.55 -4.34 5.48
N TYR A 303 11.42 -4.79 6.04
CA TYR A 303 10.34 -3.90 6.47
C TYR A 303 10.82 -2.82 7.45
N GLY A 304 11.65 -3.17 8.44
CA GLY A 304 12.20 -2.24 9.42
C GLY A 304 13.15 -1.21 8.79
N GLU A 305 14.00 -1.62 7.83
CA GLU A 305 14.88 -0.69 7.10
C GLU A 305 14.07 0.31 6.27
N SER A 306 13.04 -0.16 5.56
CA SER A 306 12.14 0.71 4.78
C SER A 306 11.37 1.67 5.68
N PHE A 307 10.80 1.20 6.80
CA PHE A 307 10.14 2.04 7.78
C PHE A 307 11.08 3.13 8.34
N ALA A 308 12.25 2.72 8.84
CA ALA A 308 13.21 3.63 9.46
C ALA A 308 13.69 4.73 8.50
N ARG A 309 13.95 4.37 7.25
CA ARG A 309 14.44 5.28 6.20
C ARG A 309 13.39 6.30 5.79
N ASN A 310 12.13 5.88 5.65
CA ASN A 310 11.09 6.70 5.05
C ASN A 310 10.29 7.52 6.05
N ILE A 311 9.91 6.93 7.19
CA ILE A 311 8.94 7.52 8.13
C ILE A 311 9.36 7.43 9.60
N GLY A 312 10.45 6.71 9.91
CA GLY A 312 10.87 6.41 11.27
C GLY A 312 11.34 7.61 12.08
N GLU A 313 11.65 7.38 13.35
CA GLU A 313 12.03 8.41 14.34
C GLU A 313 13.25 9.25 13.95
N SER A 314 14.12 8.72 13.09
CA SER A 314 15.30 9.45 12.58
C SER A 314 14.99 10.40 11.42
N THR A 315 13.77 10.33 10.86
CA THR A 315 13.31 11.23 9.78
C THR A 315 12.61 12.46 10.35
N PRO A 316 12.42 13.52 9.55
CA PRO A 316 11.63 14.68 9.98
C PRO A 316 10.18 14.33 10.37
N ILE A 317 9.63 13.22 9.88
CA ILE A 317 8.29 12.75 10.19
C ILE A 317 8.22 12.16 11.61
N GLY A 318 9.25 11.43 12.02
CA GLY A 318 9.48 11.02 13.40
C GLY A 318 8.48 10.01 13.95
N LEU A 319 7.96 9.08 13.13
CA LEU A 319 7.00 8.08 13.60
C LEU A 319 7.68 6.96 14.37
N ALA A 320 7.20 6.71 15.59
CA ALA A 320 7.53 5.50 16.33
C ALA A 320 6.85 4.29 15.70
N ARG A 321 7.45 3.10 15.83
CA ARG A 321 6.89 1.85 15.29
C ARG A 321 5.50 1.54 15.90
N GLY A 322 5.34 1.62 17.21
CA GLY A 322 4.08 1.31 17.89
C GLY A 322 3.48 -0.03 17.45
N LEU A 323 2.23 -0.02 16.99
CA LEU A 323 1.58 -1.23 16.44
C LEU A 323 2.31 -1.78 15.19
N ASN A 324 3.11 -0.98 14.52
CA ASN A 324 3.88 -1.35 13.34
C ASN A 324 5.26 -1.95 13.67
N ALA A 325 5.55 -2.21 14.93
CA ALA A 325 6.71 -3.00 15.34
C ALA A 325 6.52 -4.47 14.94
N SER A 326 7.64 -5.20 14.79
CA SER A 326 7.61 -6.65 14.62
C SER A 326 6.88 -7.30 15.81
N TYR A 327 6.24 -8.43 15.58
CA TYR A 327 5.63 -9.22 16.67
C TYR A 327 6.66 -9.62 17.74
N LEU A 328 7.93 -9.74 17.37
CA LEU A 328 9.03 -10.02 18.30
C LEU A 328 9.23 -8.87 19.31
N ASP A 329 8.86 -7.66 18.93
CA ASP A 329 8.94 -6.44 19.75
C ASP A 329 7.57 -6.01 20.28
N GLY A 330 6.56 -6.90 20.19
CA GLY A 330 5.21 -6.66 20.72
C GLY A 330 4.28 -5.89 19.78
N GLY A 331 4.63 -5.69 18.53
CA GLY A 331 3.78 -5.10 17.49
C GLY A 331 2.87 -6.11 16.80
N LEU A 332 2.23 -5.67 15.72
CA LEU A 332 1.30 -6.47 14.92
C LEU A 332 1.87 -6.90 13.56
N ILE A 333 3.08 -6.46 13.21
CA ILE A 333 3.71 -6.85 11.95
C ILE A 333 4.28 -8.26 12.10
N TYR A 334 3.75 -9.17 11.28
CA TYR A 334 3.98 -10.60 11.42
C TYR A 334 3.88 -11.28 10.05
N SER A 335 4.88 -12.09 9.68
CA SER A 335 4.89 -12.87 8.44
C SER A 335 4.48 -14.32 8.66
N PRO A 336 3.63 -14.91 7.80
CA PRO A 336 3.52 -16.36 7.71
C PRO A 336 4.86 -16.99 7.33
N PRO A 337 5.15 -18.23 7.81
CA PRO A 337 6.44 -18.87 7.56
C PRO A 337 6.64 -19.28 6.10
N PHE A 338 7.84 -19.11 5.58
CA PHE A 338 8.28 -19.58 4.26
C PHE A 338 8.58 -21.10 4.33
N ARG A 339 7.56 -21.92 3.98
CA ARG A 339 7.64 -23.40 4.01
C ARG A 339 6.93 -24.04 2.84
#